data_0e88486178f5b36904c08bbadd4c1fff
#
_entry.id   0e88486178f5b36904c08bbadd4c1fff
#
_cell.length_a   1.000
_cell.length_b   1.000
_cell.length_c   1.000
_cell.angle_alpha   90.00
_cell.angle_beta   90.00
_cell.angle_gamma   90.00
#
_symmetry.space_group_name_H-M   'P 1'
#
loop_
_entity.id
_entity.type
_entity.pdbx_description
1 polymer ?
#
loop_
_entity_poly.entity_id
_entity_poly.type
_entity_poly.pdbx_seq_one_letter_code
_entity_poly.pdbx_strand_id
1 'polypeptide(L)' 'FTEYFISLGVDPVTAREDACKVEHDLSDDTFERVKNHINSYLSKLK' A
#
# COMPACT_ATOMS: atom_id res chain seq x y z
N PHE A 1 -2.28 1.44 1.51
CA PHE A 1 -1.40 0.26 1.30
C PHE A 1 -2.10 -1.06 1.60
N THR A 2 -2.95 -1.10 2.59
CA THR A 2 -3.66 -2.33 2.95
C THR A 2 -4.49 -2.85 1.77
N GLU A 3 -5.28 -1.98 1.16
CA GLU A 3 -6.10 -2.36 0.01
C GLU A 3 -5.26 -2.84 -1.17
N TYR A 4 -4.12 -2.20 -1.39
CA TYR A 4 -3.22 -2.59 -2.45
C TYR A 4 -2.70 -4.01 -2.22
N PHE A 5 -2.27 -4.32 -1.00
CA PHE A 5 -1.76 -5.65 -0.68
C PHE A 5 -2.85 -6.71 -0.80
N ILE A 6 -4.07 -6.38 -0.38
CA ILE A 6 -5.20 -7.30 -0.54
C ILE A 6 -5.45 -7.59 -2.02
N SER A 7 -5.32 -6.58 -2.87
CA SER A 7 -5.50 -6.77 -4.32
C SER A 7 -4.46 -7.71 -4.93
N LEU A 8 -3.32 -7.86 -4.27
CA LEU A 8 -2.28 -8.80 -4.71
C LEU A 8 -2.51 -10.23 -4.21
N GLY A 9 -3.54 -10.43 -3.41
CA GLY A 9 -3.84 -11.74 -2.84
C GLY A 9 -3.32 -11.93 -1.43
N VAL A 10 -2.87 -10.87 -0.78
CA VAL A 10 -2.39 -10.95 0.60
C VAL A 10 -3.58 -10.99 1.56
N ASP A 11 -3.48 -11.86 2.57
CA ASP A 11 -4.48 -11.95 3.62
C ASP A 11 -4.70 -10.59 4.29
N PRO A 12 -5.97 -10.20 4.61
CA PRO A 12 -6.24 -8.88 5.19
C PRO A 12 -5.46 -8.55 6.46
N VAL A 13 -5.26 -9.52 7.35
CA VAL A 13 -4.50 -9.29 8.58
C VAL A 13 -3.03 -9.03 8.26
N THR A 14 -2.45 -9.87 7.40
CA THR A 14 -1.07 -9.71 6.97
C THR A 14 -0.89 -8.39 6.20
N ALA A 15 -1.85 -8.06 5.34
CA ALA A 15 -1.79 -6.83 4.57
C ALA A 15 -1.73 -5.60 5.47
N ARG A 16 -2.51 -5.61 6.56
CA ARG A 16 -2.52 -4.50 7.51
C ARG A 16 -1.18 -4.39 8.24
N GLU A 17 -0.64 -5.52 8.67
CA GLU A 17 0.64 -5.54 9.37
C GLU A 17 1.77 -5.05 8.47
N ASP A 18 1.80 -5.50 7.24
CA ASP A 18 2.82 -5.11 6.28
C ASP A 18 2.70 -3.63 5.90
N ALA A 19 1.48 -3.14 5.75
CA ALA A 19 1.24 -1.72 5.47
C ALA A 19 1.79 -0.85 6.59
N CYS A 20 1.61 -1.27 7.83
CA CYS A 20 2.13 -0.55 8.99
C CYS A 20 3.66 -0.50 8.95
N LYS A 21 4.30 -1.61 8.63
CA LYS A 21 5.76 -1.67 8.52
C LYS A 21 6.29 -0.76 7.43
N VAL A 22 5.63 -0.75 6.28
CA VAL A 22 6.00 0.12 5.16
C VAL A 22 5.94 1.59 5.58
N GLU A 23 4.87 1.97 6.29
CA GLU A 23 4.71 3.34 6.74
C GLU A 23 5.84 3.78 7.68
N HIS A 24 6.34 2.87 8.51
CA HIS A 24 7.40 3.19 9.47
C HIS A 24 8.79 3.21 8.86
N ASP A 25 9.02 2.40 7.83
CA ASP A 25 10.35 2.19 7.27
C ASP A 25 10.69 3.13 6.12
N LEU A 26 9.70 3.73 5.48
CA LEU A 26 9.94 4.63 4.35
C LEU A 26 10.10 6.08 4.80
N SER A 27 10.92 6.83 4.07
CA SER A 27 10.98 8.27 4.26
C SER A 27 9.66 8.89 3.79
N ASP A 28 9.36 10.10 4.30
CA ASP A 28 8.12 10.78 3.94
C ASP A 28 7.99 11.01 2.44
N ASP A 29 9.08 11.38 1.78
CA ASP A 29 9.07 11.61 0.34
C ASP A 29 8.76 10.33 -0.44
N THR A 30 9.46 9.25 -0.11
CA THR A 30 9.24 7.97 -0.77
C THR A 30 7.83 7.46 -0.51
N PHE A 31 7.38 7.56 0.72
CA PHE A 31 6.04 7.14 1.10
C PHE A 31 4.97 7.86 0.27
N GLU A 32 5.10 9.17 0.13
CA GLU A 32 4.15 9.99 -0.62
C GLU A 32 4.09 9.58 -2.09
N ARG A 33 5.26 9.35 -2.70
CA ARG A 33 5.34 8.94 -4.11
C ARG A 33 4.74 7.56 -4.34
N VAL A 34 5.05 6.63 -3.46
CA VAL A 34 4.51 5.27 -3.56
C VAL A 34 3.00 5.29 -3.35
N LYS A 35 2.53 6.05 -2.38
CA LYS A 35 1.11 6.18 -2.10
C LYS A 35 0.35 6.70 -3.32
N ASN A 36 0.87 7.73 -3.96
CA ASN A 36 0.23 8.29 -5.15
C ASN A 36 0.19 7.30 -6.30
N HIS A 37 1.26 6.53 -6.48
CA HIS A 37 1.29 5.50 -7.52
C HIS A 37 0.26 4.41 -7.26
N ILE A 38 0.15 3.97 -6.03
CA ILE A 38 -0.81 2.94 -5.65
C ILE A 38 -2.25 3.43 -5.84
N ASN A 39 -2.53 4.68 -5.48
CA ASN A 39 -3.86 5.25 -5.69
C ASN A 39 -4.24 5.26 -7.17
N SER A 40 -3.29 5.62 -8.05
CA SER A 40 -3.52 5.57 -9.49
C SER A 40 -3.79 4.15 -9.97
N TYR A 41 -3.03 3.19 -9.45
CA TYR A 41 -3.19 1.79 -9.81
C TYR A 41 -4.58 1.26 -9.40
N LEU A 42 -4.98 1.53 -8.17
CA LEU A 42 -6.27 1.07 -7.67
C LEU A 42 -7.44 1.72 -8.41
N SER A 43 -7.29 2.97 -8.81
CA SER A 43 -8.29 3.66 -9.62
C SER A 43 -8.54 2.98 -10.94
N LYS A 44 -7.50 2.42 -11.54
CA LYS A 44 -7.60 1.75 -12.83
C LYS A 44 -8.30 0.39 -12.75
N LEU A 45 -8.37 -0.18 -11.54
CA LEU A 45 -9.02 -1.48 -11.35
C LEU A 45 -10.54 -1.38 -11.28
N LYS A 46 -11.10 -0.18 -11.19
CA LYS A 46 -12.55 0.02 -11.10
C LYS A 46 -13.19 0.26 -12.50
#